data_6da96dc3c977f41a17f4bc2ebfdce02c
#
_entry.id   6da96dc3c977f41a17f4bc2ebfdce02c
#
_cell.length_a   1.000
_cell.length_b   1.000
_cell.length_c   1.000
_cell.angle_alpha   90.00
_cell.angle_beta   90.00
_cell.angle_gamma   90.00
#
_symmetry.space_group_name_H-M   'P 1'
#
loop_
_entity.id
_entity.type
_entity.pdbx_description
1 polymer ?
#
loop_
_entity_poly.entity_id
_entity_poly.type
_entity_poly.pdbx_seq_one_letter_code
_entity_poly.pdbx_strand_id
1 'polypeptide(L)'
;MGKYNIDLPTQEYYARPNARVLQIWGNLHVFPPYADFLYFLLSFYWLVLIHIPWPNSGDYGMNLPMNLLSWAAILLQALIVWLSLQADKIRLTPTFLCLLFSAIAFTLPVFWSPDQGLAIALPRLTGIWGGVFTYLTLLQYPPREKEIVALSYMIAAAACIETVYSLMGFWCPQWLPFPLNALAENYSGGAPGIFQQRNVTATFLATGLSLLLVLMADRQRTLKSFRAETARRFAICFAIILISATLVLCRSRIGWLGGLCGIACASLLFCQQCWRDRTTACQRLAIIFLPFIGGLLGSVLLQGSVLNSLAHEGSNQQRLLTLEYTVRLIMTHPWKGIGLGMFESVYQNFMTDLPFANPGREMMQHPHNETLFIQAEGGIVAFLGGLILLWGWIILFLRPKSLWQWVTLLTTLPILLHTQVEFPLYYSVAHFFLILLLMSATESRKSTFTLPVKYLRPALAATALYGIVLSMQLFRASVTLGEFETGRLEPPESIRQLSVPWLMQIRWQRDLSRLHLMHFNQSGNINELDLFAQENAKWITMHMEEDAWSDQINILMFLQKREEALALRLRAHRLMPWDERFNPGE
;
A
#
# COMPACT_ATOMS: atom_id res chain seq x y z
N MET A 1 10.40 -62.16 -11.37
CA MET A 1 11.01 -61.47 -12.51
C MET A 1 9.91 -60.79 -13.31
N GLY A 2 9.70 -59.53 -13.19
CA GLY A 2 8.72 -58.76 -13.95
C GLY A 2 9.19 -57.31 -13.95
N LYS A 3 9.80 -56.88 -15.06
CA LYS A 3 10.26 -55.50 -15.28
C LYS A 3 9.04 -54.62 -15.54
N TYR A 4 8.78 -53.64 -14.68
CA TYR A 4 7.88 -52.56 -14.98
C TYR A 4 8.69 -51.43 -15.63
N ASN A 5 8.46 -51.23 -16.93
CA ASN A 5 8.86 -50.03 -17.66
C ASN A 5 7.92 -48.88 -17.22
N ILE A 6 8.48 -47.85 -16.64
CA ILE A 6 7.78 -46.58 -16.43
C ILE A 6 8.11 -45.68 -17.62
N ASP A 7 7.17 -45.58 -18.55
CA ASP A 7 7.21 -44.58 -19.63
C ASP A 7 7.08 -43.17 -19.04
N LEU A 8 8.13 -42.41 -19.18
CA LEU A 8 8.12 -40.94 -18.95
C LEU A 8 7.41 -40.30 -20.14
N PRO A 9 6.39 -39.45 -19.92
CA PRO A 9 5.79 -38.70 -21.02
C PRO A 9 6.77 -37.68 -21.57
N THR A 10 6.97 -37.78 -22.87
CA THR A 10 7.77 -36.97 -23.77
C THR A 10 7.53 -35.46 -23.60
N GLN A 11 8.64 -34.73 -23.62
CA GLN A 11 8.70 -33.27 -23.81
C GLN A 11 8.18 -32.93 -25.21
N GLU A 12 6.98 -32.46 -25.32
CA GLU A 12 6.54 -31.70 -26.49
C GLU A 12 5.49 -30.67 -26.05
N TYR A 13 5.82 -29.43 -26.28
CA TYR A 13 5.01 -28.26 -26.60
C TYR A 13 5.65 -26.96 -26.05
N TYR A 14 6.76 -26.54 -26.69
CA TYR A 14 7.12 -25.12 -26.74
C TYR A 14 7.68 -24.81 -28.14
N ALA A 15 6.81 -24.34 -29.04
CA ALA A 15 7.23 -23.79 -30.32
C ALA A 15 8.04 -22.51 -30.11
N ARG A 16 9.20 -22.41 -30.76
CA ARG A 16 10.12 -21.27 -30.71
C ARG A 16 9.60 -20.14 -31.58
N PRO A 17 9.49 -18.90 -31.10
CA PRO A 17 9.36 -17.74 -31.97
C PRO A 17 10.74 -17.20 -32.41
N ASN A 18 10.78 -16.60 -33.59
CA ASN A 18 11.94 -16.10 -34.31
C ASN A 18 12.77 -15.07 -33.51
N ALA A 19 14.03 -15.43 -33.26
CA ALA A 19 15.02 -14.64 -32.57
C ALA A 19 15.76 -13.71 -33.56
N ARG A 20 15.35 -12.43 -33.67
CA ARG A 20 16.14 -11.43 -34.42
C ARG A 20 16.22 -10.02 -33.84
N VAL A 21 15.78 -9.74 -32.64
CA VAL A 21 15.76 -8.35 -32.13
C VAL A 21 16.60 -8.06 -30.88
N LEU A 22 17.15 -9.05 -30.18
CA LEU A 22 17.88 -8.81 -28.93
C LEU A 22 19.22 -9.56 -28.83
N GLN A 23 20.12 -9.28 -29.78
CA GLN A 23 21.52 -9.80 -29.74
C GLN A 23 22.47 -8.90 -28.92
N ILE A 24 22.01 -7.93 -28.14
CA ILE A 24 22.88 -6.99 -27.41
C ILE A 24 23.27 -7.47 -26.00
N TRP A 25 22.57 -8.45 -25.43
CA TRP A 25 22.86 -8.97 -24.07
C TRP A 25 23.39 -10.41 -24.16
N GLY A 26 24.66 -10.55 -24.50
CA GLY A 26 25.34 -11.83 -24.60
C GLY A 26 25.32 -12.62 -23.28
N ASN A 27 24.90 -13.90 -23.39
CA ASN A 27 25.11 -14.99 -22.41
C ASN A 27 24.26 -15.04 -21.12
N LEU A 28 23.07 -14.47 -21.09
CA LEU A 28 22.07 -14.72 -20.03
C LEU A 28 20.82 -15.40 -20.60
N HIS A 29 20.95 -16.46 -21.40
CA HIS A 29 19.83 -17.23 -21.92
C HIS A 29 19.17 -18.10 -20.82
N VAL A 30 18.37 -17.50 -19.96
CA VAL A 30 17.60 -18.19 -18.92
C VAL A 30 16.09 -18.13 -19.17
N PHE A 31 15.62 -17.22 -20.01
CA PHE A 31 14.19 -16.93 -20.20
C PHE A 31 13.76 -16.85 -21.67
N PRO A 32 12.48 -17.09 -22.02
CA PRO A 32 11.93 -16.73 -23.32
C PRO A 32 12.03 -15.19 -23.53
N PRO A 33 12.20 -14.67 -24.77
CA PRO A 33 12.48 -13.25 -25.02
C PRO A 33 11.50 -12.24 -24.38
N TYR A 34 10.22 -12.58 -24.29
CA TYR A 34 9.21 -11.77 -23.63
C TYR A 34 9.27 -11.87 -22.08
N ALA A 35 9.72 -13.00 -21.52
CA ALA A 35 9.91 -13.12 -20.08
C ALA A 35 11.06 -12.26 -19.59
N ASP A 36 12.15 -12.16 -20.36
CA ASP A 36 13.28 -11.24 -20.06
C ASP A 36 12.79 -9.78 -20.02
N PHE A 37 11.91 -9.40 -20.95
CA PHE A 37 11.33 -8.06 -20.97
C PHE A 37 10.42 -7.80 -19.78
N LEU A 38 9.60 -8.77 -19.35
CA LEU A 38 8.78 -8.65 -18.14
C LEU A 38 9.64 -8.52 -16.87
N TYR A 39 10.74 -9.28 -16.77
CA TYR A 39 11.68 -9.14 -15.66
C TYR A 39 12.42 -7.81 -15.69
N PHE A 40 12.73 -7.28 -16.88
CA PHE A 40 13.28 -5.94 -17.01
C PHE A 40 12.28 -4.88 -16.49
N LEU A 41 11.02 -4.95 -16.88
CA LEU A 41 9.98 -4.03 -16.40
C LEU A 41 9.75 -4.14 -14.88
N LEU A 42 9.75 -5.36 -14.34
CA LEU A 42 9.68 -5.57 -12.88
C LEU A 42 10.90 -4.96 -12.18
N SER A 43 12.11 -5.15 -12.75
CA SER A 43 13.32 -4.59 -12.19
C SER A 43 13.30 -3.05 -12.25
N PHE A 44 12.87 -2.48 -13.38
CA PHE A 44 12.72 -1.04 -13.52
C PHE A 44 11.69 -0.48 -12.52
N TYR A 45 10.56 -1.15 -12.34
CA TYR A 45 9.55 -0.77 -11.36
C TYR A 45 10.14 -0.74 -9.93
N TRP A 46 10.72 -1.87 -9.48
CA TRP A 46 11.19 -2.00 -8.11
C TRP A 46 12.47 -1.22 -7.80
N LEU A 47 13.38 -1.06 -8.78
CA LEU A 47 14.67 -0.43 -8.52
C LEU A 47 14.71 1.05 -8.90
N VAL A 48 13.79 1.52 -9.74
CA VAL A 48 13.80 2.89 -10.25
C VAL A 48 12.47 3.60 -9.98
N LEU A 49 11.37 3.09 -10.52
CA LEU A 49 10.11 3.84 -10.58
C LEU A 49 9.55 4.17 -9.19
N ILE A 50 9.54 3.22 -8.26
CA ILE A 50 9.05 3.45 -6.89
C ILE A 50 9.93 4.42 -6.09
N HIS A 51 11.14 4.70 -6.55
CA HIS A 51 12.08 5.60 -5.89
C HIS A 51 12.11 7.01 -6.51
N ILE A 52 11.19 7.31 -7.44
CA ILE A 52 10.99 8.67 -7.93
C ILE A 52 10.07 9.40 -6.95
N PRO A 53 10.55 10.45 -6.26
CA PRO A 53 9.74 11.16 -5.27
C PRO A 53 8.66 12.00 -5.93
N TRP A 54 7.45 11.96 -5.37
CA TRP A 54 6.32 12.78 -5.75
C TRP A 54 5.70 13.41 -4.51
N PRO A 55 5.22 14.67 -4.59
CA PRO A 55 4.58 15.30 -3.45
C PRO A 55 3.36 14.51 -2.96
N ASN A 56 3.26 14.38 -1.64
CA ASN A 56 2.04 13.98 -0.96
C ASN A 56 1.48 15.20 -0.23
N SER A 57 0.32 15.67 -0.63
CA SER A 57 -0.39 16.79 -0.01
C SER A 57 -1.18 16.39 1.25
N GLY A 58 -0.88 15.23 1.83
CA GLY A 58 -1.59 14.71 3.02
C GLY A 58 -2.71 13.72 2.68
N ASP A 59 -2.83 13.31 1.44
CA ASP A 59 -3.88 12.44 0.93
C ASP A 59 -3.44 10.96 0.84
N TYR A 60 -4.32 10.09 0.35
CA TYR A 60 -4.08 8.65 0.21
C TYR A 60 -4.78 8.08 -1.03
N GLY A 61 -4.55 6.80 -1.31
CA GLY A 61 -5.21 6.06 -2.38
C GLY A 61 -4.83 6.54 -3.77
N MET A 62 -5.85 6.78 -4.60
CA MET A 62 -5.67 7.24 -5.99
C MET A 62 -5.40 8.74 -6.09
N ASN A 63 -5.38 9.48 -4.98
CA ASN A 63 -4.98 10.88 -4.97
C ASN A 63 -3.45 11.05 -4.97
N LEU A 64 -2.69 9.98 -4.68
CA LEU A 64 -1.22 10.01 -4.67
C LEU A 64 -0.61 9.76 -6.05
N PRO A 65 0.20 10.69 -6.61
CA PRO A 65 0.85 10.52 -7.91
C PRO A 65 1.67 9.22 -8.03
N MET A 66 2.40 8.85 -6.97
CA MET A 66 3.21 7.62 -6.95
C MET A 66 2.35 6.35 -7.11
N ASN A 67 1.16 6.32 -6.49
CA ASN A 67 0.25 5.19 -6.62
C ASN A 67 -0.28 5.06 -8.05
N LEU A 68 -0.57 6.17 -8.70
CA LEU A 68 -1.07 6.20 -10.07
C LEU A 68 -0.01 5.77 -11.09
N LEU A 69 1.25 6.18 -10.90
CA LEU A 69 2.38 5.68 -11.69
C LEU A 69 2.61 4.19 -11.46
N SER A 70 2.47 3.73 -10.22
CA SER A 70 2.56 2.30 -9.88
C SER A 70 1.47 1.51 -10.60
N TRP A 71 0.22 1.97 -10.60
CA TRP A 71 -0.87 1.34 -11.35
C TRP A 71 -0.59 1.33 -12.85
N ALA A 72 -0.13 2.43 -13.44
CA ALA A 72 0.22 2.49 -14.85
C ALA A 72 1.30 1.45 -15.22
N ALA A 73 2.36 1.32 -14.41
CA ALA A 73 3.43 0.37 -14.63
C ALA A 73 2.97 -1.11 -14.47
N ILE A 74 2.14 -1.40 -13.47
CA ILE A 74 1.57 -2.74 -13.26
C ILE A 74 0.64 -3.12 -14.42
N LEU A 75 -0.19 -2.19 -14.86
CA LEU A 75 -1.11 -2.42 -15.99
C LEU A 75 -0.40 -2.51 -17.34
N LEU A 76 0.75 -1.82 -17.51
CA LEU A 76 1.62 -2.00 -18.67
C LEU A 76 2.18 -3.42 -18.74
N GLN A 77 2.64 -3.95 -17.60
CA GLN A 77 3.07 -5.34 -17.51
C GLN A 77 1.91 -6.29 -17.83
N ALA A 78 0.71 -6.01 -17.30
CA ALA A 78 -0.49 -6.80 -17.60
C ALA A 78 -0.84 -6.76 -19.09
N LEU A 79 -0.79 -5.59 -19.74
CA LEU A 79 -1.02 -5.46 -21.19
C LEU A 79 -0.07 -6.34 -21.99
N ILE A 80 1.23 -6.32 -21.67
CA ILE A 80 2.25 -7.13 -22.34
C ILE A 80 1.97 -8.62 -22.13
N VAL A 81 1.62 -9.03 -20.91
CA VAL A 81 1.24 -10.42 -20.63
C VAL A 81 0.06 -10.85 -21.50
N TRP A 82 -1.03 -10.07 -21.53
CA TRP A 82 -2.22 -10.44 -22.30
C TRP A 82 -2.00 -10.38 -23.81
N LEU A 83 -1.13 -9.51 -24.32
CA LEU A 83 -0.76 -9.48 -25.75
C LEU A 83 0.18 -10.62 -26.14
N SER A 84 1.08 -11.02 -25.25
CA SER A 84 2.09 -12.06 -25.54
C SER A 84 1.67 -13.49 -25.17
N LEU A 85 0.55 -13.66 -24.44
CA LEU A 85 0.08 -14.98 -24.00
C LEU A 85 -0.31 -15.85 -25.20
N GLN A 86 0.40 -16.95 -25.37
CA GLN A 86 0.16 -17.91 -26.46
C GLN A 86 -0.70 -19.12 -26.03
N ALA A 87 -1.00 -19.22 -24.73
CA ALA A 87 -1.82 -20.31 -24.21
C ALA A 87 -3.28 -20.19 -24.70
N ASP A 88 -3.90 -21.33 -25.03
CA ASP A 88 -5.31 -21.40 -25.42
C ASP A 88 -6.27 -21.27 -24.22
N LYS A 89 -5.76 -21.38 -23.01
CA LYS A 89 -6.53 -21.39 -21.78
C LYS A 89 -5.91 -20.49 -20.73
N ILE A 90 -6.77 -19.76 -20.01
CA ILE A 90 -6.42 -18.97 -18.83
C ILE A 90 -6.33 -19.91 -17.63
N ARG A 91 -5.29 -19.71 -16.84
CA ARG A 91 -5.05 -20.41 -15.60
C ARG A 91 -5.76 -19.72 -14.43
N LEU A 92 -6.52 -20.51 -13.68
CA LEU A 92 -7.20 -20.09 -12.46
C LEU A 92 -6.79 -20.98 -11.29
N THR A 93 -6.79 -20.41 -10.08
CA THR A 93 -6.45 -21.11 -8.84
C THR A 93 -7.54 -20.89 -7.79
N PRO A 94 -7.68 -21.75 -6.77
CA PRO A 94 -8.62 -21.51 -5.67
C PRO A 94 -8.34 -20.19 -4.94
N THR A 95 -7.08 -19.80 -4.79
CA THR A 95 -6.73 -18.50 -4.20
C THR A 95 -7.28 -17.35 -5.03
N PHE A 96 -7.14 -17.42 -6.37
CA PHE A 96 -7.75 -16.42 -7.25
C PHE A 96 -9.28 -16.35 -7.08
N LEU A 97 -9.96 -17.50 -6.96
CA LEU A 97 -11.41 -17.51 -6.71
C LEU A 97 -11.74 -16.88 -5.36
N CYS A 98 -10.93 -17.11 -4.33
CA CYS A 98 -11.11 -16.40 -3.04
C CYS A 98 -10.96 -14.89 -3.21
N LEU A 99 -9.95 -14.41 -3.94
CA LEU A 99 -9.79 -12.97 -4.21
C LEU A 99 -10.98 -12.40 -4.99
N LEU A 100 -11.46 -13.13 -5.99
CA LEU A 100 -12.62 -12.73 -6.80
C LEU A 100 -13.90 -12.64 -5.97
N PHE A 101 -14.23 -13.67 -5.20
CA PHE A 101 -15.42 -13.68 -4.35
C PHE A 101 -15.32 -12.66 -3.22
N SER A 102 -14.13 -12.43 -2.68
CA SER A 102 -13.87 -11.36 -1.71
C SER A 102 -14.14 -9.98 -2.34
N ALA A 103 -13.63 -9.72 -3.54
CA ALA A 103 -13.90 -8.45 -4.25
C ALA A 103 -15.39 -8.25 -4.55
N ILE A 104 -16.10 -9.31 -4.94
CA ILE A 104 -17.56 -9.27 -5.11
C ILE A 104 -18.22 -8.90 -3.78
N ALA A 105 -17.88 -9.58 -2.68
CA ALA A 105 -18.44 -9.32 -1.36
C ALA A 105 -18.18 -7.89 -0.86
N PHE A 106 -16.99 -7.32 -1.14
CA PHE A 106 -16.66 -5.92 -0.83
C PHE A 106 -17.42 -4.92 -1.71
N THR A 107 -17.88 -5.35 -2.88
CA THR A 107 -18.62 -4.49 -3.81
C THR A 107 -20.14 -4.55 -3.58
N LEU A 108 -20.67 -5.67 -3.07
CA LEU A 108 -22.12 -5.82 -2.85
C LEU A 108 -22.77 -4.70 -2.02
N PRO A 109 -22.12 -4.11 -0.98
CA PRO A 109 -22.69 -3.00 -0.23
C PRO A 109 -23.03 -1.75 -1.07
N VAL A 110 -22.52 -1.63 -2.30
CA VAL A 110 -22.90 -0.56 -3.25
C VAL A 110 -24.44 -0.47 -3.40
N PHE A 111 -25.15 -1.59 -3.36
CA PHE A 111 -26.61 -1.62 -3.55
C PHE A 111 -27.44 -1.01 -2.43
N TRP A 112 -26.83 -0.73 -1.27
CA TRP A 112 -27.53 -0.13 -0.12
C TRP A 112 -26.76 1.01 0.54
N SER A 113 -25.61 1.40 -0.02
CA SER A 113 -24.83 2.54 0.45
C SER A 113 -25.39 3.85 -0.10
N PRO A 114 -25.34 4.96 0.66
CA PRO A 114 -25.69 6.29 0.17
C PRO A 114 -24.81 6.73 -1.01
N ASP A 115 -25.38 7.44 -1.97
CA ASP A 115 -24.66 7.92 -3.18
C ASP A 115 -23.44 8.77 -2.83
N GLN A 116 -23.54 9.61 -1.80
CA GLN A 116 -22.43 10.45 -1.33
C GLN A 116 -21.23 9.60 -0.86
N GLY A 117 -21.50 8.55 -0.09
CA GLY A 117 -20.46 7.62 0.36
C GLY A 117 -19.89 6.79 -0.78
N LEU A 118 -20.72 6.42 -1.78
CA LEU A 118 -20.25 5.67 -2.95
C LEU A 118 -19.19 6.44 -3.72
N ALA A 119 -19.35 7.75 -3.91
CA ALA A 119 -18.36 8.58 -4.58
C ALA A 119 -16.99 8.55 -3.88
N ILE A 120 -16.96 8.49 -2.53
CA ILE A 120 -15.75 8.35 -1.71
C ILE A 120 -15.17 6.93 -1.82
N ALA A 121 -16.00 5.89 -1.89
CA ALA A 121 -15.58 4.49 -1.91
C ALA A 121 -15.10 3.99 -3.27
N LEU A 122 -15.53 4.60 -4.37
CA LEU A 122 -15.23 4.15 -5.75
C LEU A 122 -13.73 4.00 -6.05
N PRO A 123 -12.82 4.91 -5.64
CA PRO A 123 -11.37 4.73 -5.85
C PRO A 123 -10.86 3.45 -5.17
N ARG A 124 -11.32 3.15 -3.96
CA ARG A 124 -10.95 1.94 -3.22
C ARG A 124 -11.45 0.67 -3.92
N LEU A 125 -12.72 0.65 -4.33
CA LEU A 125 -13.29 -0.48 -5.06
C LEU A 125 -12.55 -0.72 -6.38
N THR A 126 -12.22 0.35 -7.11
CA THR A 126 -11.41 0.26 -8.34
C THR A 126 -10.04 -0.36 -8.07
N GLY A 127 -9.38 0.03 -6.97
CA GLY A 127 -8.11 -0.58 -6.54
C GLY A 127 -8.24 -2.07 -6.22
N ILE A 128 -9.32 -2.51 -5.54
CA ILE A 128 -9.60 -3.92 -5.23
C ILE A 128 -9.74 -4.73 -6.52
N TRP A 129 -10.52 -4.26 -7.48
CA TRP A 129 -10.69 -4.93 -8.79
C TRP A 129 -9.41 -4.91 -9.62
N GLY A 130 -8.64 -3.81 -9.56
CA GLY A 130 -7.28 -3.74 -10.11
C GLY A 130 -6.37 -4.83 -9.53
N GLY A 131 -6.47 -5.11 -8.23
CA GLY A 131 -5.75 -6.18 -7.56
C GLY A 131 -6.15 -7.58 -8.05
N VAL A 132 -7.46 -7.85 -8.21
CA VAL A 132 -7.97 -9.12 -8.78
C VAL A 132 -7.45 -9.30 -10.21
N PHE A 133 -7.50 -8.25 -11.03
CA PHE A 133 -6.98 -8.27 -12.40
C PHE A 133 -5.48 -8.52 -12.44
N THR A 134 -4.71 -7.84 -11.58
CA THR A 134 -3.27 -8.02 -11.46
C THR A 134 -2.92 -9.44 -11.04
N TYR A 135 -3.60 -10.00 -10.05
CA TYR A 135 -3.36 -11.37 -9.59
C TYR A 135 -3.67 -12.39 -10.69
N LEU A 136 -4.80 -12.23 -11.41
CA LEU A 136 -5.12 -13.04 -12.58
C LEU A 136 -4.00 -13.01 -13.62
N THR A 137 -3.45 -11.83 -13.90
CA THR A 137 -2.35 -11.64 -14.84
C THR A 137 -1.08 -12.37 -14.37
N LEU A 138 -0.69 -12.21 -13.10
CA LEU A 138 0.48 -12.85 -12.52
C LEU A 138 0.39 -14.38 -12.56
N LEU A 139 -0.80 -14.95 -12.44
CA LEU A 139 -1.01 -16.39 -12.54
C LEU A 139 -0.64 -16.97 -13.90
N GLN A 140 -0.64 -16.21 -14.98
CA GLN A 140 -0.38 -16.73 -16.32
C GLN A 140 1.10 -17.10 -16.52
N TYR A 141 2.00 -16.49 -15.73
CA TYR A 141 3.45 -16.74 -15.76
C TYR A 141 3.98 -17.17 -14.38
N PRO A 142 3.66 -18.41 -13.90
CA PRO A 142 4.11 -18.86 -12.60
C PRO A 142 5.63 -18.98 -12.55
N PRO A 143 6.31 -18.24 -11.66
CA PRO A 143 7.77 -18.23 -11.60
C PRO A 143 8.31 -19.61 -11.17
N ARG A 144 9.50 -19.93 -11.68
CA ARG A 144 10.29 -21.08 -11.19
C ARG A 144 10.97 -20.68 -9.89
N GLU A 145 11.43 -21.65 -9.13
CA GLU A 145 12.09 -21.39 -7.85
C GLU A 145 13.32 -20.45 -7.98
N LYS A 146 14.12 -20.61 -9.05
CA LYS A 146 15.23 -19.69 -9.34
C LYS A 146 14.78 -18.25 -9.63
N GLU A 147 13.59 -18.09 -10.19
CA GLU A 147 12.98 -16.81 -10.49
C GLU A 147 12.42 -16.16 -9.23
N ILE A 148 11.87 -16.96 -8.29
CA ILE A 148 11.48 -16.49 -6.95
C ILE A 148 12.70 -15.96 -6.19
N VAL A 149 13.84 -16.65 -6.31
CA VAL A 149 15.09 -16.18 -5.69
C VAL A 149 15.58 -14.88 -6.33
N ALA A 150 15.55 -14.76 -7.66
CA ALA A 150 15.90 -13.52 -8.35
C ALA A 150 14.98 -12.36 -7.95
N LEU A 151 13.67 -12.62 -7.84
CA LEU A 151 12.68 -11.65 -7.32
C LEU A 151 13.01 -11.24 -5.87
N SER A 152 13.41 -12.19 -5.03
CA SER A 152 13.80 -11.89 -3.64
C SER A 152 15.02 -10.96 -3.58
N TYR A 153 16.03 -11.17 -4.43
CA TYR A 153 17.16 -10.25 -4.54
C TYR A 153 16.75 -8.86 -5.04
N MET A 154 15.86 -8.80 -6.01
CA MET A 154 15.37 -7.53 -6.57
C MET A 154 14.63 -6.71 -5.51
N ILE A 155 13.70 -7.31 -4.76
CA ILE A 155 12.96 -6.63 -3.69
C ILE A 155 13.91 -6.24 -2.54
N ALA A 156 14.87 -7.10 -2.19
CA ALA A 156 15.88 -6.78 -1.19
C ALA A 156 16.76 -5.59 -1.64
N ALA A 157 17.12 -5.51 -2.92
CA ALA A 157 17.86 -4.37 -3.47
C ALA A 157 17.02 -3.09 -3.42
N ALA A 158 15.72 -3.16 -3.74
CA ALA A 158 14.80 -2.03 -3.60
C ALA A 158 14.74 -1.55 -2.13
N ALA A 159 14.69 -2.46 -1.16
CA ALA A 159 14.74 -2.12 0.26
C ALA A 159 16.09 -1.48 0.66
N CYS A 160 17.20 -1.87 0.04
CA CYS A 160 18.49 -1.21 0.25
C CYS A 160 18.49 0.24 -0.31
N ILE A 161 17.89 0.47 -1.48
CA ILE A 161 17.73 1.83 -2.03
C ILE A 161 16.86 2.67 -1.09
N GLU A 162 15.74 2.13 -0.63
CA GLU A 162 14.86 2.79 0.34
C GLU A 162 15.59 3.11 1.65
N THR A 163 16.47 2.20 2.11
CA THR A 163 17.34 2.45 3.27
C THR A 163 18.22 3.68 3.05
N VAL A 164 18.79 3.85 1.86
CA VAL A 164 19.61 5.03 1.54
C VAL A 164 18.77 6.31 1.61
N TYR A 165 17.58 6.34 0.99
CA TYR A 165 16.67 7.49 1.08
C TYR A 165 16.31 7.83 2.53
N SER A 166 16.00 6.82 3.32
CA SER A 166 15.65 6.98 4.74
C SER A 166 16.82 7.53 5.55
N LEU A 167 18.03 7.02 5.34
CA LEU A 167 19.24 7.50 6.02
C LEU A 167 19.63 8.91 5.57
N MET A 168 19.50 9.22 4.28
CA MET A 168 19.71 10.59 3.78
C MET A 168 18.71 11.55 4.42
N GLY A 169 17.43 11.18 4.51
CA GLY A 169 16.41 11.99 5.19
C GLY A 169 16.71 12.22 6.68
N PHE A 170 17.40 11.30 7.33
CA PHE A 170 17.77 11.43 8.73
C PHE A 170 18.99 12.31 8.96
N TRP A 171 20.05 12.21 8.11
CA TRP A 171 21.32 12.91 8.33
C TRP A 171 21.60 14.09 7.40
N CYS A 172 21.11 14.01 6.17
CA CYS A 172 21.42 14.97 5.11
C CYS A 172 20.16 15.34 4.31
N PRO A 173 19.07 15.80 4.97
CA PRO A 173 17.79 16.09 4.29
C PRO A 173 17.95 17.06 3.13
N GLN A 174 18.88 18.01 3.21
CA GLN A 174 19.18 18.99 2.16
C GLN A 174 19.67 18.36 0.83
N TRP A 175 20.11 17.09 0.84
CA TRP A 175 20.55 16.38 -0.37
C TRP A 175 19.41 15.62 -1.05
N LEU A 176 18.28 15.50 -0.38
CA LEU A 176 17.11 14.88 -0.96
C LEU A 176 16.41 15.82 -1.93
N PRO A 177 15.86 15.28 -3.05
CA PRO A 177 15.02 16.09 -3.92
C PRO A 177 13.70 16.46 -3.24
N PHE A 178 13.11 17.58 -3.66
CA PHE A 178 11.74 17.92 -3.27
C PHE A 178 10.77 16.79 -3.69
N PRO A 179 9.80 16.41 -2.87
CA PRO A 179 9.40 16.98 -1.57
C PRO A 179 10.07 16.34 -0.35
N LEU A 180 10.94 15.35 -0.53
CA LEU A 180 11.52 14.56 0.57
C LEU A 180 12.37 15.41 1.52
N ASN A 181 13.07 16.41 1.01
CA ASN A 181 13.85 17.36 1.84
C ASN A 181 12.95 18.12 2.81
N ALA A 182 11.87 18.73 2.32
CA ALA A 182 10.94 19.49 3.15
C ALA A 182 10.23 18.62 4.18
N LEU A 183 9.86 17.39 3.79
CA LEU A 183 9.26 16.42 4.72
C LEU A 183 10.23 15.97 5.80
N ALA A 184 11.49 15.69 5.44
CA ALA A 184 12.51 15.26 6.39
C ALA A 184 12.81 16.34 7.43
N GLU A 185 12.80 17.61 7.05
CA GLU A 185 12.97 18.75 7.97
C GLU A 185 11.81 18.86 8.98
N ASN A 186 10.58 18.57 8.53
CA ASN A 186 9.39 18.61 9.39
C ASN A 186 9.25 17.36 10.29
N TYR A 187 9.81 16.23 9.89
CA TYR A 187 9.82 15.01 10.71
C TYR A 187 10.93 15.06 11.76
N SER A 188 10.69 15.70 12.89
CA SER A 188 11.63 15.80 14.01
C SER A 188 12.25 14.43 14.38
N GLY A 189 13.36 14.07 13.70
CA GLY A 189 14.20 12.92 14.01
C GLY A 189 13.65 11.53 13.65
N GLY A 190 12.85 11.39 12.59
CA GLY A 190 12.44 10.11 12.02
C GLY A 190 12.87 9.95 10.56
N ALA A 191 12.88 8.73 10.04
CA ALA A 191 13.21 8.40 8.65
C ALA A 191 11.94 8.03 7.87
N PRO A 192 11.25 9.01 7.21
CA PRO A 192 10.00 8.74 6.48
C PRO A 192 10.21 7.99 5.17
N GLY A 193 11.40 8.06 4.56
CA GLY A 193 11.73 7.44 3.28
C GLY A 193 10.91 7.97 2.10
N ILE A 194 10.96 7.20 0.99
CA ILE A 194 10.27 7.55 -0.26
C ILE A 194 8.74 7.50 -0.13
N PHE A 195 8.24 6.63 0.77
CA PHE A 195 6.80 6.48 1.01
C PHE A 195 6.22 7.62 1.85
N GLN A 196 7.04 8.53 2.36
CA GLN A 196 6.64 9.73 3.10
C GLN A 196 5.82 9.44 4.37
N GLN A 197 5.81 8.17 4.81
CA GLN A 197 5.12 7.69 6.01
C GLN A 197 5.96 6.59 6.69
N ARG A 198 6.40 6.85 7.93
CA ARG A 198 7.38 6.03 8.66
C ARG A 198 6.99 4.56 8.81
N ASN A 199 5.71 4.26 9.07
CA ASN A 199 5.25 2.89 9.27
C ASN A 199 5.20 2.12 7.94
N VAL A 200 4.84 2.79 6.83
CA VAL A 200 4.84 2.21 5.48
C VAL A 200 6.28 1.89 5.06
N THR A 201 7.19 2.86 5.18
CA THR A 201 8.63 2.62 4.92
C THR A 201 9.16 1.46 5.76
N ALA A 202 8.86 1.44 7.06
CA ALA A 202 9.34 0.39 7.96
C ALA A 202 8.84 -1.01 7.57
N THR A 203 7.60 -1.17 7.12
CA THR A 203 7.09 -2.49 6.71
C THR A 203 7.62 -2.95 5.36
N PHE A 204 7.94 -2.03 4.45
CA PHE A 204 8.70 -2.35 3.24
C PHE A 204 10.11 -2.83 3.57
N LEU A 205 10.82 -2.10 4.43
CA LEU A 205 12.15 -2.48 4.92
C LEU A 205 12.12 -3.82 5.67
N ALA A 206 11.11 -4.08 6.49
CA ALA A 206 10.95 -5.35 7.21
C ALA A 206 10.73 -6.52 6.24
N THR A 207 10.00 -6.32 5.15
CA THR A 207 9.83 -7.33 4.08
C THR A 207 11.16 -7.58 3.36
N GLY A 208 11.91 -6.53 3.02
CA GLY A 208 13.26 -6.64 2.44
C GLY A 208 14.24 -7.34 3.37
N LEU A 209 14.23 -7.01 4.66
CA LEU A 209 15.02 -7.68 5.70
C LEU A 209 14.68 -9.18 5.77
N SER A 210 13.40 -9.52 5.77
CA SER A 210 12.93 -10.90 5.79
C SER A 210 13.50 -11.70 4.62
N LEU A 211 13.46 -11.13 3.41
CA LEU A 211 14.02 -11.75 2.21
C LEU A 211 15.55 -11.91 2.29
N LEU A 212 16.28 -10.90 2.79
CA LEU A 212 17.73 -10.99 2.99
C LEU A 212 18.11 -12.07 4.00
N LEU A 213 17.39 -12.18 5.10
CA LEU A 213 17.61 -13.23 6.10
C LEU A 213 17.36 -14.63 5.54
N VAL A 214 16.33 -14.79 4.70
CA VAL A 214 16.05 -16.04 3.98
C VAL A 214 17.16 -16.36 2.98
N LEU A 215 17.62 -15.38 2.20
CA LEU A 215 18.73 -15.54 1.25
C LEU A 215 20.05 -15.88 1.97
N MET A 216 20.26 -15.38 3.18
CA MET A 216 21.40 -15.72 4.03
C MET A 216 21.29 -17.14 4.59
N ALA A 217 20.08 -17.56 4.97
CA ALA A 217 19.81 -18.88 5.53
C ALA A 217 19.93 -20.01 4.48
N ASP A 218 19.69 -19.73 3.20
CA ASP A 218 19.70 -20.74 2.14
C ASP A 218 21.11 -21.18 1.78
N ARG A 219 21.44 -22.43 2.13
CA ARG A 219 22.73 -23.05 1.86
C ARG A 219 22.82 -23.73 0.50
N GLN A 220 21.71 -24.04 -0.11
CA GLN A 220 21.70 -24.80 -1.39
C GLN A 220 22.08 -23.92 -2.58
N ARG A 221 22.10 -22.59 -2.39
CA ARG A 221 22.29 -21.61 -3.46
C ARG A 221 23.51 -20.74 -3.23
N THR A 222 24.65 -21.40 -3.09
CA THR A 222 25.97 -20.73 -3.03
C THR A 222 26.51 -20.52 -4.43
N LEU A 223 27.26 -19.45 -4.62
CA LEU A 223 27.99 -19.19 -5.86
C LEU A 223 29.18 -20.13 -6.00
N LYS A 224 29.49 -20.58 -7.22
CA LYS A 224 30.59 -21.53 -7.46
C LYS A 224 31.97 -20.94 -7.11
N SER A 225 32.16 -19.64 -7.29
CA SER A 225 33.40 -18.96 -6.94
C SER A 225 33.41 -18.59 -5.46
N PHE A 226 34.43 -19.00 -4.73
CA PHE A 226 34.64 -18.65 -3.32
C PHE A 226 34.65 -17.12 -3.10
N ARG A 227 35.35 -16.37 -3.95
CA ARG A 227 35.40 -14.91 -3.85
C ARG A 227 34.03 -14.27 -4.06
N ALA A 228 33.29 -14.74 -5.09
CA ALA A 228 31.94 -14.21 -5.36
C ALA A 228 30.96 -14.55 -4.23
N GLU A 229 31.04 -15.76 -3.66
CA GLU A 229 30.18 -16.14 -2.53
C GLU A 229 30.52 -15.34 -1.25
N THR A 230 31.82 -15.09 -0.99
CA THR A 230 32.23 -14.24 0.13
C THR A 230 31.73 -12.81 -0.04
N ALA A 231 31.86 -12.23 -1.24
CA ALA A 231 31.34 -10.90 -1.54
C ALA A 231 29.82 -10.84 -1.40
N ARG A 232 29.10 -11.85 -1.90
CA ARG A 232 27.63 -11.95 -1.74
C ARG A 232 27.22 -11.97 -0.26
N ARG A 233 27.86 -12.80 0.55
CA ARG A 233 27.57 -12.90 1.99
C ARG A 233 27.88 -11.60 2.71
N PHE A 234 29.01 -10.98 2.38
CA PHE A 234 29.36 -9.69 2.97
C PHE A 234 28.32 -8.62 2.64
N ALA A 235 27.90 -8.52 1.36
CA ALA A 235 26.87 -7.57 0.95
C ALA A 235 25.53 -7.82 1.67
N ILE A 236 25.11 -9.09 1.82
CA ILE A 236 23.88 -9.43 2.55
C ILE A 236 24.01 -9.06 4.03
N CYS A 237 25.14 -9.38 4.69
CA CYS A 237 25.37 -9.02 6.11
C CYS A 237 25.31 -7.51 6.32
N PHE A 238 25.98 -6.76 5.45
CA PHE A 238 26.00 -5.30 5.49
C PHE A 238 24.59 -4.71 5.31
N ALA A 239 23.83 -5.21 4.31
CA ALA A 239 22.45 -4.79 4.08
C ALA A 239 21.52 -5.11 5.28
N ILE A 240 21.66 -6.29 5.90
CA ILE A 240 20.90 -6.66 7.10
C ILE A 240 21.15 -5.67 8.24
N ILE A 241 22.42 -5.32 8.50
CA ILE A 241 22.77 -4.36 9.56
C ILE A 241 22.17 -2.98 9.25
N LEU A 242 22.33 -2.47 8.02
CA LEU A 242 21.84 -1.15 7.65
C LEU A 242 20.31 -1.07 7.70
N ILE A 243 19.59 -2.06 7.13
CA ILE A 243 18.14 -2.07 7.17
C ILE A 243 17.64 -2.17 8.61
N SER A 244 18.27 -3.00 9.45
CA SER A 244 17.88 -3.15 10.85
C SER A 244 18.10 -1.86 11.65
N ALA A 245 19.20 -1.13 11.39
CA ALA A 245 19.45 0.17 11.98
C ALA A 245 18.37 1.19 11.54
N THR A 246 18.06 1.22 10.25
CA THR A 246 17.05 2.12 9.69
C THR A 246 15.64 1.81 10.23
N LEU A 247 15.30 0.54 10.45
CA LEU A 247 14.03 0.17 11.10
C LEU A 247 13.89 0.80 12.50
N VAL A 248 14.98 0.93 13.24
CA VAL A 248 14.97 1.64 14.54
C VAL A 248 14.80 3.14 14.31
N LEU A 249 15.51 3.72 13.32
CA LEU A 249 15.39 5.14 12.97
C LEU A 249 13.99 5.53 12.47
N CYS A 250 13.25 4.61 11.85
CA CYS A 250 11.84 4.82 11.50
C CYS A 250 10.93 4.99 12.72
N ARG A 251 11.36 4.58 13.93
CA ARG A 251 10.56 4.62 15.17
C ARG A 251 9.18 3.94 15.02
N SER A 252 9.12 2.85 14.25
CA SER A 252 7.90 2.14 13.89
C SER A 252 7.80 0.79 14.59
N ARG A 253 6.87 0.66 15.53
CA ARG A 253 6.63 -0.61 16.26
C ARG A 253 6.20 -1.73 15.32
N ILE A 254 5.36 -1.42 14.34
CA ILE A 254 4.93 -2.42 13.37
C ILE A 254 6.08 -2.86 12.44
N GLY A 255 7.01 -1.95 12.11
CA GLY A 255 8.24 -2.30 11.40
C GLY A 255 9.13 -3.25 12.21
N TRP A 256 9.26 -3.04 13.52
CA TRP A 256 10.03 -3.94 14.40
C TRP A 256 9.38 -5.32 14.51
N LEU A 257 8.05 -5.38 14.67
CA LEU A 257 7.31 -6.64 14.64
C LEU A 257 7.51 -7.37 13.31
N GLY A 258 7.48 -6.66 12.18
CA GLY A 258 7.78 -7.20 10.85
C GLY A 258 9.20 -7.76 10.75
N GLY A 259 10.19 -7.06 11.31
CA GLY A 259 11.58 -7.55 11.39
C GLY A 259 11.70 -8.84 12.19
N LEU A 260 11.00 -8.95 13.34
CA LEU A 260 10.94 -10.18 14.14
C LEU A 260 10.28 -11.34 13.36
N CYS A 261 9.21 -11.08 12.60
CA CYS A 261 8.62 -12.07 11.70
C CYS A 261 9.66 -12.59 10.67
N GLY A 262 10.49 -11.70 10.11
CA GLY A 262 11.57 -12.07 9.20
C GLY A 262 12.61 -12.98 9.86
N ILE A 263 13.05 -12.68 11.07
CA ILE A 263 13.97 -13.52 11.85
C ILE A 263 13.34 -14.90 12.09
N ALA A 264 12.07 -14.96 12.46
CA ALA A 264 11.36 -16.22 12.67
C ALA A 264 11.28 -17.05 11.38
N CYS A 265 10.92 -16.45 10.24
CA CYS A 265 10.87 -17.10 8.94
C CYS A 265 12.23 -17.69 8.54
N ALA A 266 13.29 -16.91 8.65
CA ALA A 266 14.64 -17.36 8.32
C ALA A 266 15.12 -18.48 9.26
N SER A 267 14.77 -18.39 10.54
CA SER A 267 15.10 -19.43 11.55
C SER A 267 14.38 -20.73 11.26
N LEU A 268 13.10 -20.70 10.83
CA LEU A 268 12.36 -21.88 10.40
C LEU A 268 13.02 -22.54 9.18
N LEU A 269 13.36 -21.77 8.16
CA LEU A 269 14.08 -22.26 6.97
C LEU A 269 15.41 -22.92 7.37
N PHE A 270 16.14 -22.23 8.23
CA PHE A 270 17.44 -22.70 8.66
C PHE A 270 17.35 -24.01 9.48
N CYS A 271 16.43 -24.08 10.44
CA CYS A 271 16.25 -25.27 11.28
C CYS A 271 15.91 -26.50 10.44
N GLN A 272 15.10 -26.35 9.41
CA GLN A 272 14.73 -27.48 8.55
C GLN A 272 15.92 -27.97 7.69
N GLN A 273 16.76 -27.05 7.18
CA GLN A 273 17.90 -27.43 6.32
C GLN A 273 19.10 -27.99 7.11
N CYS A 274 19.27 -27.65 8.36
CA CYS A 274 20.54 -27.77 9.08
C CYS A 274 20.44 -28.39 10.48
N TRP A 275 19.39 -29.12 10.81
CA TRP A 275 19.17 -29.71 12.14
C TRP A 275 20.38 -30.53 12.68
N ARG A 276 21.21 -31.12 11.80
CA ARG A 276 22.30 -32.03 12.16
C ARG A 276 23.74 -31.52 11.93
N ASP A 277 23.93 -30.34 11.35
CA ASP A 277 25.27 -29.90 10.92
C ASP A 277 25.84 -28.78 11.81
N ARG A 278 26.93 -29.07 12.52
CA ARG A 278 27.63 -28.14 13.43
C ARG A 278 28.32 -26.98 12.68
N THR A 279 28.68 -27.15 11.39
CA THR A 279 29.37 -26.12 10.61
C THR A 279 28.46 -24.91 10.33
N THR A 280 27.19 -24.99 10.66
CA THR A 280 26.17 -23.98 10.45
C THR A 280 25.91 -23.04 11.62
N ALA A 281 26.62 -23.25 12.75
CA ALA A 281 26.44 -22.43 13.94
C ALA A 281 26.66 -20.93 13.66
N CYS A 282 27.67 -20.57 12.84
CA CYS A 282 27.95 -19.17 12.48
C CYS A 282 26.80 -18.54 11.69
N GLN A 283 26.13 -19.28 10.79
CA GLN A 283 24.98 -18.76 10.06
C GLN A 283 23.75 -18.56 10.96
N ARG A 284 23.52 -19.49 11.91
CA ARG A 284 22.46 -19.34 12.92
C ARG A 284 22.66 -18.07 13.73
N LEU A 285 23.89 -17.89 14.22
CA LEU A 285 24.25 -16.70 14.97
C LEU A 285 24.05 -15.45 14.10
N ALA A 286 24.48 -15.45 12.84
CA ALA A 286 24.34 -14.31 11.95
C ALA A 286 22.85 -13.91 11.72
N ILE A 287 21.93 -14.86 11.55
CA ILE A 287 20.49 -14.57 11.35
C ILE A 287 19.89 -13.84 12.55
N ILE A 288 20.34 -14.12 13.75
CA ILE A 288 19.83 -13.51 14.98
C ILE A 288 20.63 -12.26 15.32
N PHE A 289 21.97 -12.35 15.32
CA PHE A 289 22.84 -11.28 15.81
C PHE A 289 23.00 -10.11 14.84
N LEU A 290 22.96 -10.31 13.52
CA LEU A 290 23.10 -9.19 12.60
C LEU A 290 21.95 -8.18 12.71
N PRO A 291 20.67 -8.59 12.75
CA PRO A 291 19.58 -7.65 13.03
C PRO A 291 19.70 -6.98 14.39
N PHE A 292 20.16 -7.71 15.41
CA PHE A 292 20.37 -7.16 16.75
C PHE A 292 21.49 -6.11 16.76
N ILE A 293 22.62 -6.38 16.10
CA ILE A 293 23.74 -5.42 15.96
C ILE A 293 23.25 -4.17 15.20
N GLY A 294 22.49 -4.33 14.11
CA GLY A 294 21.89 -3.22 13.41
C GLY A 294 20.91 -2.43 14.27
N GLY A 295 20.07 -3.13 15.05
CA GLY A 295 19.16 -2.50 16.00
C GLY A 295 19.90 -1.69 17.09
N LEU A 296 20.98 -2.22 17.65
CA LEU A 296 21.84 -1.49 18.60
C LEU A 296 22.47 -0.25 17.96
N LEU A 297 23.00 -0.40 16.74
CA LEU A 297 23.53 0.74 15.99
C LEU A 297 22.48 1.83 15.79
N GLY A 298 21.28 1.47 15.35
CA GLY A 298 20.17 2.40 15.20
C GLY A 298 19.79 3.08 16.53
N SER A 299 19.84 2.33 17.65
CA SER A 299 19.57 2.86 18.99
C SER A 299 20.60 3.89 19.44
N VAL A 300 21.89 3.62 19.16
CA VAL A 300 22.98 4.57 19.44
C VAL A 300 22.82 5.83 18.60
N LEU A 301 22.49 5.69 17.32
CA LEU A 301 22.27 6.82 16.40
C LEU A 301 21.07 7.69 16.81
N LEU A 302 20.06 7.13 17.47
CA LEU A 302 18.94 7.85 18.10
C LEU A 302 19.29 8.49 19.45
N GLN A 303 20.56 8.42 19.90
CA GLN A 303 21.01 8.95 21.19
C GLN A 303 20.22 8.42 22.39
N GLY A 304 19.89 7.14 22.39
CA GLY A 304 19.27 6.44 23.53
C GLY A 304 17.76 6.67 23.71
N SER A 305 17.10 7.41 22.84
CA SER A 305 15.67 7.75 22.97
C SER A 305 14.70 6.68 22.46
N VAL A 306 15.16 5.44 22.19
CA VAL A 306 14.29 4.35 21.70
C VAL A 306 13.15 4.07 22.68
N LEU A 307 13.42 4.05 23.98
CA LEU A 307 12.39 3.84 25.00
C LEU A 307 11.40 5.00 25.05
N ASN A 308 11.87 6.25 24.88
CA ASN A 308 10.99 7.42 24.82
C ASN A 308 10.16 7.46 23.53
N SER A 309 10.68 6.89 22.42
CA SER A 309 9.92 6.77 21.18
C SER A 309 8.81 5.70 21.22
N LEU A 310 8.84 4.81 22.21
CA LEU A 310 7.76 3.85 22.51
C LEU A 310 6.61 4.49 23.29
N ALA A 311 6.88 5.57 24.02
CA ALA A 311 5.91 6.25 24.90
C ALA A 311 5.02 7.26 24.15
N HIS A 312 4.40 6.85 23.01
CA HIS A 312 3.33 7.64 22.38
C HIS A 312 1.98 7.34 23.06
N GLU A 313 1.87 7.67 24.35
CA GLU A 313 0.67 7.38 25.14
C GLU A 313 -0.59 8.00 24.54
N GLY A 314 -0.51 9.25 24.06
CA GLY A 314 -1.64 9.93 23.43
C GLY A 314 -2.16 9.23 22.17
N SER A 315 -1.28 8.85 21.26
CA SER A 315 -1.64 8.13 20.03
C SER A 315 -2.18 6.71 20.31
N ASN A 316 -1.66 6.03 21.33
CA ASN A 316 -2.16 4.71 21.73
C ASN A 316 -3.57 4.79 22.32
N GLN A 317 -3.82 5.79 23.19
CA GLN A 317 -5.14 6.02 23.77
C GLN A 317 -6.16 6.33 22.66
N GLN A 318 -5.82 7.20 21.71
CA GLN A 318 -6.69 7.51 20.58
C GLN A 318 -7.02 6.27 19.75
N ARG A 319 -6.01 5.44 19.42
CA ARG A 319 -6.24 4.19 18.65
C ARG A 319 -7.15 3.21 19.40
N LEU A 320 -6.90 2.96 20.69
CA LEU A 320 -7.75 2.07 21.48
C LEU A 320 -9.18 2.57 21.56
N LEU A 321 -9.36 3.87 21.77
CA LEU A 321 -10.65 4.53 21.76
C LEU A 321 -11.34 4.35 20.40
N THR A 322 -10.63 4.62 19.32
CA THR A 322 -11.18 4.46 17.96
C THR A 322 -11.61 3.02 17.68
N LEU A 323 -10.80 2.04 18.07
CA LEU A 323 -11.15 0.62 17.93
C LEU A 323 -12.40 0.26 18.74
N GLU A 324 -12.47 0.68 20.03
CA GLU A 324 -13.61 0.42 20.91
C GLU A 324 -14.91 0.99 20.33
N TYR A 325 -14.90 2.27 19.95
CA TYR A 325 -16.11 2.92 19.42
C TYR A 325 -16.46 2.46 18.01
N THR A 326 -15.49 2.03 17.20
CA THR A 326 -15.78 1.35 15.93
C THR A 326 -16.51 0.03 16.15
N VAL A 327 -16.11 -0.77 17.14
CA VAL A 327 -16.83 -2.01 17.50
C VAL A 327 -18.25 -1.69 17.97
N ARG A 328 -18.45 -0.66 18.80
CA ARG A 328 -19.78 -0.22 19.23
C ARG A 328 -20.64 0.23 18.04
N LEU A 329 -20.07 0.98 17.11
CA LEU A 329 -20.75 1.39 15.87
C LEU A 329 -21.13 0.19 14.99
N ILE A 330 -20.27 -0.81 14.84
CA ILE A 330 -20.59 -2.07 14.16
C ILE A 330 -21.79 -2.77 14.82
N MET A 331 -21.85 -2.78 16.15
CA MET A 331 -22.95 -3.40 16.88
C MET A 331 -24.31 -2.73 16.62
N THR A 332 -24.34 -1.45 16.27
CA THR A 332 -25.57 -0.74 15.87
C THR A 332 -26.01 -1.06 14.44
N HIS A 333 -25.05 -1.43 13.55
CA HIS A 333 -25.30 -1.72 12.15
C HIS A 333 -24.65 -3.04 11.67
N PRO A 334 -24.88 -4.20 12.33
CA PRO A 334 -24.06 -5.40 12.11
C PRO A 334 -24.27 -6.05 10.73
N TRP A 335 -25.46 -5.92 10.13
CA TRP A 335 -25.83 -6.64 8.93
C TRP A 335 -25.41 -5.94 7.64
N LYS A 336 -25.79 -4.67 7.49
CA LYS A 336 -25.56 -3.87 6.28
C LYS A 336 -24.35 -2.95 6.41
N GLY A 337 -23.86 -2.72 7.62
CA GLY A 337 -22.89 -1.66 7.91
C GLY A 337 -23.54 -0.27 7.81
N ILE A 338 -22.72 0.74 7.92
CA ILE A 338 -23.13 2.16 7.82
C ILE A 338 -23.16 2.69 6.38
N GLY A 339 -22.72 1.88 5.41
CA GLY A 339 -22.57 2.25 4.00
C GLY A 339 -21.10 2.52 3.63
N LEU A 340 -20.75 2.18 2.39
CA LEU A 340 -19.41 2.42 1.85
C LEU A 340 -19.09 3.91 1.81
N GLY A 341 -17.88 4.30 2.22
CA GLY A 341 -17.41 5.68 2.24
C GLY A 341 -18.02 6.56 3.33
N MET A 342 -18.81 5.96 4.26
CA MET A 342 -19.53 6.70 5.30
C MET A 342 -18.81 6.74 6.64
N PHE A 343 -17.65 6.07 6.77
CA PHE A 343 -17.02 5.91 8.08
C PHE A 343 -16.72 7.25 8.76
N GLU A 344 -16.08 8.18 8.06
CA GLU A 344 -15.69 9.48 8.62
C GLU A 344 -16.90 10.23 9.22
N SER A 345 -17.91 10.47 8.41
CA SER A 345 -19.07 11.26 8.84
C SER A 345 -19.91 10.54 9.90
N VAL A 346 -20.17 9.24 9.73
CA VAL A 346 -21.02 8.49 10.66
C VAL A 346 -20.32 8.23 11.99
N TYR A 347 -19.02 7.89 11.96
CA TYR A 347 -18.25 7.68 13.18
C TYR A 347 -18.17 8.96 14.03
N GLN A 348 -17.88 10.11 13.43
CA GLN A 348 -17.78 11.37 14.17
C GLN A 348 -19.13 11.80 14.75
N ASN A 349 -20.23 11.68 14.00
CA ASN A 349 -21.55 11.93 14.54
C ASN A 349 -21.90 10.95 15.69
N PHE A 350 -21.56 9.66 15.55
CA PHE A 350 -21.73 8.67 16.60
C PHE A 350 -20.98 9.05 17.89
N MET A 351 -19.78 9.60 17.76
CA MET A 351 -19.00 10.09 18.91
C MET A 351 -19.62 11.32 19.59
N THR A 352 -20.36 12.15 18.84
CA THR A 352 -21.11 13.31 19.39
C THR A 352 -22.37 12.92 20.11
N ASP A 353 -22.98 11.81 19.74
CA ASP A 353 -24.24 11.32 20.36
C ASP A 353 -24.01 10.56 21.69
N LEU A 354 -22.75 10.47 22.13
CA LEU A 354 -22.44 9.88 23.43
C LEU A 354 -23.01 10.71 24.57
N PRO A 355 -23.37 10.08 25.71
CA PRO A 355 -23.91 10.80 26.87
C PRO A 355 -22.88 11.70 27.59
N PHE A 356 -21.67 11.76 27.11
CA PHE A 356 -20.54 12.59 27.59
C PHE A 356 -19.83 13.23 26.41
N ALA A 357 -18.95 14.20 26.69
CA ALA A 357 -18.17 14.88 25.65
C ALA A 357 -17.35 13.87 24.83
N ASN A 358 -17.23 14.11 23.51
CA ASN A 358 -16.41 13.29 22.63
C ASN A 358 -14.98 13.16 23.21
N PRO A 359 -14.54 11.95 23.58
CA PRO A 359 -13.21 11.73 24.17
C PRO A 359 -12.09 11.68 23.13
N GLY A 360 -12.39 11.85 21.84
CA GLY A 360 -11.41 11.89 20.74
C GLY A 360 -10.47 13.10 20.85
N ARG A 361 -9.37 13.02 20.12
CA ARG A 361 -8.33 14.07 20.05
C ARG A 361 -8.01 14.49 18.63
N GLU A 362 -8.55 13.79 17.64
CA GLU A 362 -8.36 14.03 16.21
C GLU A 362 -9.52 13.43 15.42
N MET A 363 -9.68 13.89 14.21
CA MET A 363 -10.68 13.36 13.28
C MET A 363 -10.24 12.02 12.72
N MET A 364 -11.18 11.06 12.64
CA MET A 364 -10.90 9.71 12.22
C MET A 364 -11.59 9.38 10.89
N GLN A 365 -10.81 9.31 9.82
CA GLN A 365 -11.26 8.85 8.49
C GLN A 365 -11.19 7.32 8.34
N HIS A 366 -10.45 6.66 9.21
CA HIS A 366 -10.22 5.21 9.19
C HIS A 366 -9.95 4.70 10.61
N PRO A 367 -10.49 3.54 11.03
CA PRO A 367 -10.31 3.03 12.40
C PRO A 367 -8.91 2.46 12.70
N HIS A 368 -7.95 2.61 11.81
CA HIS A 368 -6.61 2.02 11.88
C HIS A 368 -6.62 0.47 12.00
N ASN A 369 -7.68 -0.16 11.50
CA ASN A 369 -7.82 -1.61 11.42
C ASN A 369 -8.71 -1.97 10.24
N GLU A 370 -8.12 -2.59 9.22
CA GLU A 370 -8.82 -2.88 7.96
C GLU A 370 -10.01 -3.83 8.15
N THR A 371 -9.89 -4.80 9.05
CA THR A 371 -10.97 -5.76 9.32
C THR A 371 -12.20 -5.06 9.90
N LEU A 372 -12.01 -4.17 10.87
CA LEU A 372 -13.10 -3.39 11.47
C LEU A 372 -13.66 -2.36 10.48
N PHE A 373 -12.79 -1.74 9.66
CA PHE A 373 -13.22 -0.79 8.64
C PHE A 373 -14.16 -1.41 7.62
N ILE A 374 -13.76 -2.56 7.06
CA ILE A 374 -14.57 -3.32 6.10
C ILE A 374 -15.92 -3.70 6.71
N GLN A 375 -15.93 -4.15 7.98
CA GLN A 375 -17.15 -4.54 8.66
C GLN A 375 -18.03 -3.34 9.02
N ALA A 376 -17.44 -2.23 9.46
CA ALA A 376 -18.19 -1.02 9.78
C ALA A 376 -18.96 -0.50 8.57
N GLU A 377 -18.30 -0.39 7.42
CA GLU A 377 -18.92 0.13 6.20
C GLU A 377 -19.82 -0.87 5.49
N GLY A 378 -19.39 -2.11 5.31
CA GLY A 378 -20.08 -3.11 4.47
C GLY A 378 -20.85 -4.19 5.24
N GLY A 379 -20.81 -4.14 6.56
CA GLY A 379 -21.49 -5.10 7.42
C GLY A 379 -20.98 -6.52 7.30
N ILE A 380 -21.84 -7.49 7.64
CA ILE A 380 -21.48 -8.92 7.63
C ILE A 380 -21.04 -9.41 6.25
N VAL A 381 -21.60 -8.89 5.17
CA VAL A 381 -21.27 -9.33 3.80
C VAL A 381 -19.81 -9.02 3.46
N ALA A 382 -19.37 -7.78 3.73
CA ALA A 382 -17.99 -7.39 3.49
C ALA A 382 -17.03 -8.09 4.48
N PHE A 383 -17.43 -8.29 5.73
CA PHE A 383 -16.65 -9.07 6.71
C PHE A 383 -16.42 -10.51 6.24
N LEU A 384 -17.45 -11.20 5.73
CA LEU A 384 -17.29 -12.53 5.14
C LEU A 384 -16.36 -12.50 3.93
N GLY A 385 -16.40 -11.43 3.13
CA GLY A 385 -15.42 -11.18 2.07
C GLY A 385 -13.98 -11.15 2.61
N GLY A 386 -13.75 -10.49 3.74
CA GLY A 386 -12.45 -10.48 4.43
C GLY A 386 -12.00 -11.86 4.89
N LEU A 387 -12.93 -12.67 5.43
CA LEU A 387 -12.65 -14.06 5.82
C LEU A 387 -12.32 -14.94 4.61
N ILE A 388 -13.01 -14.75 3.48
CA ILE A 388 -12.70 -15.46 2.22
C ILE A 388 -11.29 -15.07 1.72
N LEU A 389 -10.92 -13.79 1.81
CA LEU A 389 -9.58 -13.33 1.46
C LEU A 389 -8.50 -13.99 2.33
N LEU A 390 -8.70 -13.99 3.64
CA LEU A 390 -7.83 -14.68 4.60
C LEU A 390 -7.73 -16.18 4.29
N TRP A 391 -8.85 -16.82 3.97
CA TRP A 391 -8.89 -18.23 3.57
C TRP A 391 -8.06 -18.47 2.31
N GLY A 392 -8.09 -17.56 1.33
CA GLY A 392 -7.22 -17.62 0.14
C GLY A 392 -5.72 -17.65 0.51
N TRP A 393 -5.29 -16.86 1.48
CA TRP A 393 -3.93 -16.87 2.00
C TRP A 393 -3.62 -18.19 2.75
N ILE A 394 -4.56 -18.67 3.58
CA ILE A 394 -4.42 -19.94 4.31
C ILE A 394 -4.31 -21.13 3.34
N ILE A 395 -5.09 -21.15 2.26
CA ILE A 395 -4.98 -22.19 1.21
C ILE A 395 -3.55 -22.22 0.64
N LEU A 396 -2.96 -21.06 0.38
CA LEU A 396 -1.57 -20.99 -0.07
C LEU A 396 -0.60 -21.56 0.97
N PHE A 397 -0.83 -21.29 2.25
CA PHE A 397 0.00 -21.79 3.34
C PHE A 397 -0.10 -23.32 3.52
N LEU A 398 -1.31 -23.89 3.42
CA LEU A 398 -1.56 -25.31 3.66
C LEU A 398 -1.17 -26.21 2.49
N ARG A 399 -0.98 -25.68 1.29
CA ARG A 399 -0.61 -26.51 0.13
C ARG A 399 0.84 -27.00 0.22
N PRO A 400 1.10 -28.29 -0.19
CA PRO A 400 2.48 -28.80 -0.27
C PRO A 400 3.33 -27.95 -1.21
N LYS A 401 4.45 -27.44 -0.73
CA LYS A 401 5.33 -26.54 -1.46
C LYS A 401 6.78 -26.80 -1.13
N SER A 402 7.67 -26.24 -1.97
CA SER A 402 9.05 -26.09 -1.55
C SER A 402 9.12 -25.14 -0.34
N LEU A 403 10.11 -25.34 0.50
CA LEU A 403 10.33 -24.49 1.67
C LEU A 403 10.51 -23.01 1.27
N TRP A 404 11.12 -22.75 0.09
CA TRP A 404 11.25 -21.41 -0.49
C TRP A 404 9.90 -20.74 -0.70
N GLN A 405 8.91 -21.46 -1.26
CA GLN A 405 7.58 -20.91 -1.45
C GLN A 405 6.89 -20.58 -0.12
N TRP A 406 7.02 -21.43 0.89
CA TRP A 406 6.47 -21.14 2.21
C TRP A 406 7.07 -19.88 2.83
N VAL A 407 8.41 -19.79 2.81
CA VAL A 407 9.08 -18.63 3.39
C VAL A 407 8.75 -17.36 2.60
N THR A 408 8.67 -17.43 1.27
CA THR A 408 8.24 -16.31 0.42
C THR A 408 6.83 -15.84 0.78
N LEU A 409 5.90 -16.76 1.04
CA LEU A 409 4.56 -16.39 1.51
C LEU A 409 4.61 -15.71 2.88
N LEU A 410 5.39 -16.23 3.81
CA LEU A 410 5.52 -15.68 5.16
C LEU A 410 6.17 -14.27 5.16
N THR A 411 6.97 -13.91 4.15
CA THR A 411 7.51 -12.55 4.04
C THR A 411 6.46 -11.50 3.68
N THR A 412 5.20 -11.89 3.40
CA THR A 412 4.06 -10.95 3.29
C THR A 412 3.54 -10.48 4.66
N LEU A 413 3.86 -11.21 5.75
CA LEU A 413 3.32 -10.95 7.08
C LEU A 413 3.59 -9.52 7.60
N PRO A 414 4.77 -8.89 7.41
CA PRO A 414 4.98 -7.53 7.87
C PRO A 414 3.93 -6.55 7.36
N ILE A 415 3.55 -6.65 6.08
CA ILE A 415 2.55 -5.78 5.47
C ILE A 415 1.14 -6.18 5.91
N LEU A 416 0.82 -7.48 5.95
CA LEU A 416 -0.49 -7.97 6.38
C LEU A 416 -0.79 -7.61 7.85
N LEU A 417 0.19 -7.69 8.74
CA LEU A 417 0.04 -7.24 10.13
C LEU A 417 -0.14 -5.72 10.20
N HIS A 418 0.50 -4.97 9.32
CA HIS A 418 0.35 -3.52 9.27
C HIS A 418 -1.09 -3.10 8.94
N THR A 419 -1.82 -3.85 8.11
CA THR A 419 -3.23 -3.56 7.81
C THR A 419 -4.15 -3.65 9.04
N GLN A 420 -3.70 -4.29 10.13
CA GLN A 420 -4.46 -4.42 11.36
C GLN A 420 -4.19 -3.31 12.38
N VAL A 421 -3.25 -2.41 12.08
CA VAL A 421 -2.91 -1.28 12.96
C VAL A 421 -2.88 0.07 12.23
N GLU A 422 -2.95 0.05 10.90
CA GLU A 422 -3.05 1.20 9.98
C GLU A 422 -3.56 0.74 8.61
N PHE A 423 -3.49 1.62 7.60
CA PHE A 423 -3.97 1.36 6.23
C PHE A 423 -2.87 1.52 5.16
N PRO A 424 -1.77 0.71 5.22
CA PRO A 424 -0.60 0.86 4.36
C PRO A 424 -0.91 0.68 2.86
N LEU A 425 -1.95 -0.08 2.52
CA LEU A 425 -2.30 -0.37 1.13
C LEU A 425 -2.92 0.82 0.41
N TYR A 426 -3.42 1.81 1.17
CA TYR A 426 -3.90 3.09 0.62
C TYR A 426 -2.74 4.05 0.40
N TYR A 427 -1.73 4.04 1.27
CA TYR A 427 -0.53 4.86 1.09
C TYR A 427 0.36 4.37 -0.04
N SER A 428 0.37 3.05 -0.32
CA SER A 428 1.34 2.48 -1.26
C SER A 428 0.79 1.30 -2.06
N VAL A 429 0.53 1.55 -3.32
CA VAL A 429 0.24 0.51 -4.32
C VAL A 429 1.42 -0.47 -4.46
N ALA A 430 2.66 -0.02 -4.21
CA ALA A 430 3.82 -0.91 -4.21
C ALA A 430 3.70 -2.00 -3.14
N HIS A 431 3.21 -1.69 -1.92
CA HIS A 431 2.94 -2.69 -0.88
C HIS A 431 1.84 -3.66 -1.30
N PHE A 432 0.76 -3.15 -1.90
CA PHE A 432 -0.32 -3.98 -2.42
C PHE A 432 0.18 -4.93 -3.51
N PHE A 433 0.92 -4.40 -4.48
CA PHE A 433 1.51 -5.20 -5.55
C PHE A 433 2.51 -6.23 -5.02
N LEU A 434 3.31 -5.88 -4.01
CA LEU A 434 4.26 -6.79 -3.37
C LEU A 434 3.57 -8.01 -2.76
N ILE A 435 2.46 -7.82 -2.04
CA ILE A 435 1.67 -8.93 -1.51
C ILE A 435 1.18 -9.83 -2.65
N LEU A 436 0.55 -9.27 -3.68
CA LEU A 436 0.01 -10.01 -4.81
C LEU A 436 1.11 -10.79 -5.55
N LEU A 437 2.27 -10.16 -5.75
CA LEU A 437 3.43 -10.75 -6.42
C LEU A 437 4.00 -11.93 -5.63
N LEU A 438 4.21 -11.76 -4.33
CA LEU A 438 4.73 -12.82 -3.45
C LEU A 438 3.72 -13.96 -3.29
N MET A 439 2.43 -13.67 -3.17
CA MET A 439 1.38 -14.68 -3.15
C MET A 439 1.33 -15.48 -4.46
N SER A 440 1.32 -14.80 -5.62
CA SER A 440 1.30 -15.45 -6.93
C SER A 440 2.54 -16.31 -7.17
N ALA A 441 3.72 -15.86 -6.69
CA ALA A 441 4.97 -16.62 -6.77
C ALA A 441 4.93 -17.93 -5.97
N THR A 442 4.03 -18.03 -5.00
CA THR A 442 3.85 -19.25 -4.20
C THR A 442 2.76 -20.17 -4.71
N GLU A 443 2.04 -19.82 -5.75
CA GLU A 443 1.01 -20.67 -6.34
C GLU A 443 1.58 -21.96 -6.96
N SER A 444 0.76 -23.02 -6.94
CA SER A 444 1.11 -24.25 -7.63
C SER A 444 1.21 -24.00 -9.14
N ARG A 445 2.20 -24.59 -9.79
CA ARG A 445 2.32 -24.51 -11.26
C ARG A 445 1.22 -25.28 -12.00
N LYS A 446 0.63 -26.27 -11.34
CA LYS A 446 -0.51 -27.02 -11.89
C LYS A 446 -1.77 -26.17 -11.78
N SER A 447 -2.43 -25.91 -12.89
CA SER A 447 -3.73 -25.24 -12.90
C SER A 447 -4.80 -26.15 -12.29
N THR A 448 -5.65 -25.56 -11.44
CA THR A 448 -6.82 -26.28 -10.92
C THR A 448 -8.01 -26.15 -11.86
N PHE A 449 -8.14 -24.97 -12.47
CA PHE A 449 -9.21 -24.63 -13.42
C PHE A 449 -8.61 -23.93 -14.63
N THR A 450 -9.24 -24.11 -15.79
CA THR A 450 -8.85 -23.41 -17.01
C THR A 450 -10.09 -22.96 -17.77
N LEU A 451 -10.01 -21.75 -18.36
CA LEU A 451 -11.04 -21.20 -19.24
C LEU A 451 -10.45 -20.93 -20.62
N PRO A 452 -11.23 -21.08 -21.73
CA PRO A 452 -10.79 -20.70 -23.07
C PRO A 452 -10.42 -19.21 -23.11
N VAL A 453 -9.27 -18.89 -23.69
CA VAL A 453 -8.72 -17.51 -23.68
C VAL A 453 -9.12 -16.69 -24.90
N LYS A 454 -9.55 -17.33 -25.96
CA LYS A 454 -9.73 -16.73 -27.30
C LYS A 454 -10.51 -15.41 -27.30
N TYR A 455 -11.61 -15.35 -26.53
CA TYR A 455 -12.47 -14.14 -26.46
C TYR A 455 -12.15 -13.24 -25.27
N LEU A 456 -11.57 -13.81 -24.21
CA LEU A 456 -11.23 -13.05 -22.99
C LEU A 456 -9.94 -12.23 -23.15
N ARG A 457 -8.95 -12.75 -23.89
CA ARG A 457 -7.65 -12.09 -24.06
C ARG A 457 -7.73 -10.68 -24.63
N PRO A 458 -8.48 -10.40 -25.73
CA PRO A 458 -8.61 -9.03 -26.23
C PRO A 458 -9.28 -8.10 -25.21
N ALA A 459 -10.30 -8.59 -24.49
CA ALA A 459 -10.98 -7.82 -23.46
C ALA A 459 -10.05 -7.50 -22.29
N LEU A 460 -9.24 -8.47 -21.82
CA LEU A 460 -8.27 -8.26 -20.74
C LEU A 460 -7.15 -7.30 -21.17
N ALA A 461 -6.67 -7.40 -22.42
CA ALA A 461 -5.71 -6.44 -22.96
C ALA A 461 -6.30 -5.03 -23.07
N ALA A 462 -7.55 -4.91 -23.53
CA ALA A 462 -8.27 -3.63 -23.58
C ALA A 462 -8.48 -3.04 -22.18
N THR A 463 -8.82 -3.87 -21.18
CA THR A 463 -8.93 -3.44 -19.77
C THR A 463 -7.60 -2.90 -19.25
N ALA A 464 -6.48 -3.58 -19.54
CA ALA A 464 -5.16 -3.09 -19.16
C ALA A 464 -4.83 -1.75 -19.81
N LEU A 465 -5.09 -1.61 -21.13
CA LEU A 465 -4.85 -0.37 -21.88
C LEU A 465 -5.72 0.78 -21.33
N TYR A 466 -7.01 0.54 -21.11
CA TYR A 466 -7.90 1.52 -20.50
C TYR A 466 -7.39 1.97 -19.13
N GLY A 467 -7.00 1.02 -18.28
CA GLY A 467 -6.46 1.31 -16.97
C GLY A 467 -5.15 2.11 -17.01
N ILE A 468 -4.26 1.89 -17.99
CA ILE A 468 -3.06 2.71 -18.20
C ILE A 468 -3.46 4.15 -18.53
N VAL A 469 -4.36 4.34 -19.50
CA VAL A 469 -4.83 5.67 -19.91
C VAL A 469 -5.48 6.39 -18.73
N LEU A 470 -6.36 5.72 -18.00
CA LEU A 470 -7.02 6.26 -16.80
C LEU A 470 -6.01 6.65 -15.72
N SER A 471 -5.04 5.77 -15.43
CA SER A 471 -3.99 6.04 -14.42
C SER A 471 -3.14 7.24 -14.80
N MET A 472 -2.81 7.41 -16.08
CA MET A 472 -2.04 8.57 -16.56
C MET A 472 -2.86 9.87 -16.55
N GLN A 473 -4.15 9.81 -16.84
CA GLN A 473 -5.04 10.97 -16.71
C GLN A 473 -5.20 11.39 -15.24
N LEU A 474 -5.40 10.42 -14.34
CA LEU A 474 -5.45 10.66 -12.90
C LEU A 474 -4.11 11.21 -12.38
N PHE A 475 -2.98 10.67 -12.85
CA PHE A 475 -1.66 11.15 -12.47
C PHE A 475 -1.49 12.64 -12.83
N ARG A 476 -1.82 13.02 -14.07
CA ARG A 476 -1.78 14.42 -14.49
C ARG A 476 -2.68 15.29 -13.61
N ALA A 477 -3.91 14.85 -13.37
CA ALA A 477 -4.86 15.58 -12.52
C ALA A 477 -4.33 15.71 -11.08
N SER A 478 -3.82 14.62 -10.48
CA SER A 478 -3.27 14.64 -9.12
C SER A 478 -2.08 15.59 -8.95
N VAL A 479 -1.17 15.64 -9.93
CA VAL A 479 -0.04 16.57 -9.90
C VAL A 479 -0.52 18.02 -9.98
N THR A 480 -1.42 18.34 -10.94
CA THR A 480 -1.94 19.70 -11.12
C THR A 480 -2.73 20.20 -9.90
N LEU A 481 -3.59 19.33 -9.31
CA LEU A 481 -4.31 19.67 -8.09
C LEU A 481 -3.34 19.85 -6.90
N GLY A 482 -2.32 19.02 -6.77
CA GLY A 482 -1.29 19.19 -5.75
C GLY A 482 -0.47 20.49 -5.90
N GLU A 483 -0.24 20.94 -7.14
CA GLU A 483 0.38 22.26 -7.39
C GLU A 483 -0.56 23.41 -6.99
N PHE A 484 -1.86 23.27 -7.23
CA PHE A 484 -2.88 24.23 -6.78
C PHE A 484 -2.94 24.29 -5.24
N GLU A 485 -3.09 23.17 -4.57
CA GLU A 485 -3.18 23.04 -3.12
C GLU A 485 -1.95 23.60 -2.38
N THR A 486 -0.79 23.53 -3.04
CA THR A 486 0.48 24.09 -2.49
C THR A 486 0.78 25.51 -2.96
N GLY A 487 -0.17 26.15 -3.67
CA GLY A 487 -0.03 27.53 -4.15
C GLY A 487 1.04 27.73 -5.23
N ARG A 488 1.42 26.66 -5.94
CA ARG A 488 2.44 26.70 -7.01
C ARG A 488 1.86 26.73 -8.42
N LEU A 489 0.56 26.48 -8.57
CA LEU A 489 -0.10 26.53 -9.86
C LEU A 489 -0.40 27.96 -10.29
N GLU A 490 0.17 28.39 -11.42
CA GLU A 490 -0.07 29.72 -12.00
C GLU A 490 -0.49 29.62 -13.46
N PRO A 491 -1.60 30.22 -13.88
CA PRO A 491 -2.62 30.84 -13.00
C PRO A 491 -3.49 29.77 -12.30
N PRO A 492 -3.98 30.02 -11.08
CA PRO A 492 -4.76 29.04 -10.31
C PRO A 492 -6.08 28.67 -11.01
N GLU A 493 -6.66 29.56 -11.83
CA GLU A 493 -7.87 29.32 -12.62
C GLU A 493 -7.73 28.17 -13.64
N SER A 494 -6.51 27.77 -13.95
CA SER A 494 -6.25 26.66 -14.89
C SER A 494 -6.86 25.32 -14.44
N ILE A 495 -7.14 25.15 -13.13
CA ILE A 495 -7.88 23.96 -12.63
C ILE A 495 -9.28 23.82 -13.19
N ARG A 496 -9.95 24.94 -13.64
CA ARG A 496 -11.27 24.89 -14.27
C ARG A 496 -11.25 24.18 -15.61
N GLN A 497 -10.12 24.20 -16.32
CA GLN A 497 -9.95 23.58 -17.63
C GLN A 497 -9.39 22.16 -17.53
N LEU A 498 -9.10 21.69 -16.31
CA LEU A 498 -8.53 20.38 -16.08
C LEU A 498 -9.57 19.30 -16.37
N SER A 499 -9.24 18.38 -17.28
CA SER A 499 -10.03 17.17 -17.50
C SER A 499 -9.73 16.16 -16.40
N VAL A 500 -10.64 16.05 -15.45
CA VAL A 500 -10.48 15.19 -14.27
C VAL A 500 -11.35 13.94 -14.43
N PRO A 501 -10.75 12.73 -14.38
CA PRO A 501 -11.51 11.48 -14.38
C PRO A 501 -12.45 11.37 -13.16
N TRP A 502 -13.52 10.60 -13.32
CA TRP A 502 -14.57 10.40 -12.32
C TRP A 502 -14.07 9.94 -10.92
N LEU A 503 -12.94 9.25 -10.85
CA LEU A 503 -12.33 8.79 -9.59
C LEU A 503 -11.71 9.92 -8.73
N MET A 504 -11.52 11.13 -9.28
CA MET A 504 -10.90 12.27 -8.58
C MET A 504 -11.82 13.50 -8.55
N GLN A 505 -13.08 13.35 -8.91
CA GLN A 505 -14.04 14.45 -8.99
C GLN A 505 -14.24 15.15 -7.64
N ILE A 506 -14.28 14.42 -6.54
CA ILE A 506 -14.47 14.96 -5.18
C ILE A 506 -13.36 15.96 -4.85
N ARG A 507 -12.08 15.58 -5.04
CA ARG A 507 -10.92 16.44 -4.80
C ARG A 507 -10.96 17.68 -5.70
N TRP A 508 -11.22 17.48 -6.99
CA TRP A 508 -11.31 18.59 -7.94
C TRP A 508 -12.43 19.57 -7.60
N GLN A 509 -13.61 19.09 -7.21
CA GLN A 509 -14.73 19.94 -6.78
C GLN A 509 -14.38 20.73 -5.51
N ARG A 510 -13.67 20.10 -4.57
CA ARG A 510 -13.17 20.79 -3.38
C ARG A 510 -12.24 21.94 -3.74
N ASP A 511 -11.31 21.73 -4.67
CA ASP A 511 -10.37 22.76 -5.09
C ASP A 511 -11.03 23.85 -5.93
N LEU A 512 -12.03 23.51 -6.74
CA LEU A 512 -12.86 24.53 -7.41
C LEU A 512 -13.60 25.39 -6.40
N SER A 513 -14.10 24.81 -5.31
CA SER A 513 -14.75 25.63 -4.27
C SER A 513 -13.74 26.55 -3.58
N ARG A 514 -12.53 26.07 -3.27
CA ARG A 514 -11.43 26.91 -2.72
C ARG A 514 -11.04 28.06 -3.65
N LEU A 515 -11.13 27.86 -4.97
CA LEU A 515 -10.89 28.93 -5.95
C LEU A 515 -11.87 30.10 -5.78
N HIS A 516 -13.16 29.82 -5.45
CA HIS A 516 -14.13 30.88 -5.15
C HIS A 516 -13.70 31.73 -3.93
N LEU A 517 -13.18 31.08 -2.87
CA LEU A 517 -12.66 31.77 -1.70
C LEU A 517 -11.42 32.63 -2.05
N MET A 518 -10.53 32.12 -2.90
CA MET A 518 -9.38 32.90 -3.39
C MET A 518 -9.83 34.15 -4.18
N HIS A 519 -10.81 34.02 -5.06
CA HIS A 519 -11.37 35.14 -5.82
C HIS A 519 -12.05 36.18 -4.91
N PHE A 520 -12.78 35.73 -3.89
CA PHE A 520 -13.33 36.64 -2.90
C PHE A 520 -12.25 37.41 -2.20
N ASN A 521 -11.19 36.75 -1.74
CA ASN A 521 -10.07 37.42 -1.04
C ASN A 521 -9.34 38.46 -1.91
N GLN A 522 -9.35 38.27 -3.25
CA GLN A 522 -8.73 39.20 -4.18
C GLN A 522 -9.64 40.37 -4.59
N SER A 523 -10.94 40.10 -4.78
CA SER A 523 -11.89 41.06 -5.40
C SER A 523 -12.89 41.66 -4.42
N GLY A 524 -13.12 41.04 -3.26
CA GLY A 524 -14.21 41.40 -2.33
C GLY A 524 -15.60 41.05 -2.87
N ASN A 525 -15.71 40.27 -3.95
CA ASN A 525 -17.00 39.89 -4.56
C ASN A 525 -17.77 38.90 -3.69
N ILE A 526 -18.85 39.38 -3.09
CA ILE A 526 -19.73 38.60 -2.19
C ILE A 526 -20.32 37.37 -2.88
N ASN A 527 -20.59 37.40 -4.18
CA ASN A 527 -21.13 36.23 -4.90
C ASN A 527 -20.16 35.04 -4.88
N GLU A 528 -18.87 35.30 -4.96
CA GLU A 528 -17.85 34.25 -4.86
C GLU A 528 -17.83 33.63 -3.46
N LEU A 529 -18.00 34.44 -2.42
CA LEU A 529 -18.09 33.96 -1.05
C LEU A 529 -19.35 33.11 -0.80
N ASP A 530 -20.49 33.54 -1.35
CA ASP A 530 -21.75 32.78 -1.28
C ASP A 530 -21.64 31.43 -1.99
N LEU A 531 -21.00 31.38 -3.15
CA LEU A 531 -20.75 30.11 -3.86
C LEU A 531 -19.88 29.17 -3.02
N PHE A 532 -18.77 29.68 -2.49
CA PHE A 532 -17.92 28.89 -1.58
C PHE A 532 -18.71 28.39 -0.37
N ALA A 533 -19.47 29.26 0.29
CA ALA A 533 -20.24 28.90 1.48
C ALA A 533 -21.25 27.78 1.23
N GLN A 534 -21.93 27.80 0.08
CA GLN A 534 -22.90 26.75 -0.31
C GLN A 534 -22.22 25.41 -0.54
N GLU A 535 -21.07 25.40 -1.22
CA GLU A 535 -20.32 24.17 -1.50
C GLU A 535 -19.64 23.63 -0.23
N ASN A 536 -19.05 24.53 0.58
CA ASN A 536 -18.42 24.16 1.84
C ASN A 536 -19.43 23.63 2.86
N ALA A 537 -20.67 24.17 2.89
CA ALA A 537 -21.76 23.63 3.72
C ALA A 537 -22.10 22.16 3.35
N LYS A 538 -22.05 21.80 2.07
CA LYS A 538 -22.21 20.40 1.63
C LYS A 538 -21.00 19.56 2.02
N TRP A 539 -19.80 20.10 1.85
CA TRP A 539 -18.55 19.41 2.16
C TRP A 539 -18.48 18.97 3.61
N ILE A 540 -18.75 19.86 4.56
CA ILE A 540 -18.71 19.57 5.99
C ILE A 540 -19.76 18.58 6.49
N THR A 541 -20.73 18.17 5.65
CA THR A 541 -21.66 17.09 6.00
C THR A 541 -21.02 15.71 5.91
N MET A 542 -20.02 15.56 5.05
CA MET A 542 -19.35 14.29 4.76
C MET A 542 -17.91 14.26 5.28
N HIS A 543 -17.24 15.41 5.24
CA HIS A 543 -15.85 15.57 5.62
C HIS A 543 -15.73 16.45 6.86
N MET A 544 -15.04 15.94 7.86
CA MET A 544 -14.93 16.57 9.18
C MET A 544 -13.60 17.33 9.33
N GLU A 545 -13.20 18.07 8.28
CA GLU A 545 -11.99 18.91 8.29
C GLU A 545 -12.20 20.12 9.21
N GLU A 546 -11.38 20.29 10.24
CA GLU A 546 -11.46 21.41 11.20
C GLU A 546 -11.45 22.77 10.50
N ASP A 547 -10.59 22.94 9.49
CA ASP A 547 -10.49 24.20 8.75
C ASP A 547 -11.75 24.51 7.94
N ALA A 548 -12.35 23.50 7.30
CA ALA A 548 -13.59 23.68 6.56
C ALA A 548 -14.77 24.08 7.46
N TRP A 549 -14.83 23.53 8.67
CA TRP A 549 -15.82 23.94 9.67
C TRP A 549 -15.57 25.35 10.19
N SER A 550 -14.31 25.72 10.47
CA SER A 550 -13.93 27.05 10.88
C SER A 550 -14.25 28.10 9.80
N ASP A 551 -13.91 27.81 8.54
CA ASP A 551 -14.23 28.68 7.41
C ASP A 551 -15.74 28.92 7.30
N GLN A 552 -16.56 27.86 7.39
CA GLN A 552 -18.01 27.98 7.30
C GLN A 552 -18.58 28.87 8.41
N ILE A 553 -18.10 28.72 9.65
CA ILE A 553 -18.52 29.54 10.80
C ILE A 553 -18.14 31.01 10.57
N ASN A 554 -16.88 31.26 10.15
CA ASN A 554 -16.40 32.62 9.92
C ASN A 554 -17.16 33.31 8.79
N ILE A 555 -17.48 32.59 7.71
CA ILE A 555 -18.27 33.13 6.60
C ILE A 555 -19.69 33.45 7.03
N LEU A 556 -20.36 32.58 7.79
CA LEU A 556 -21.69 32.85 8.33
C LEU A 556 -21.69 34.08 9.25
N MET A 557 -20.64 34.24 10.06
CA MET A 557 -20.47 35.45 10.90
C MET A 557 -20.27 36.72 10.03
N PHE A 558 -19.45 36.65 8.98
CA PHE A 558 -19.22 37.76 8.05
C PHE A 558 -20.50 38.15 7.31
N LEU A 559 -21.31 37.18 6.90
CA LEU A 559 -22.61 37.37 6.24
C LEU A 559 -23.72 37.79 7.20
N GLN A 560 -23.41 38.11 8.47
CA GLN A 560 -24.35 38.48 9.54
C GLN A 560 -25.39 37.41 9.91
N LYS A 561 -25.18 36.13 9.54
CA LYS A 561 -26.01 34.97 9.88
C LYS A 561 -25.61 34.39 11.24
N ARG A 562 -25.66 35.23 12.29
CA ARG A 562 -25.12 34.93 13.62
C ARG A 562 -25.74 33.68 14.27
N GLU A 563 -27.03 33.48 14.15
CA GLU A 563 -27.70 32.32 14.75
C GLU A 563 -27.22 31.02 14.11
N GLU A 564 -27.11 30.98 12.78
CA GLU A 564 -26.59 29.81 12.05
C GLU A 564 -25.11 29.54 12.42
N ALA A 565 -24.30 30.60 12.50
CA ALA A 565 -22.88 30.49 12.87
C ALA A 565 -22.72 29.94 14.30
N LEU A 566 -23.50 30.41 15.27
CA LEU A 566 -23.46 29.93 16.65
C LEU A 566 -23.94 28.49 16.76
N ALA A 567 -25.02 28.11 16.06
CA ALA A 567 -25.52 26.74 16.02
C ALA A 567 -24.45 25.79 15.43
N LEU A 568 -23.79 26.20 14.34
CA LEU A 568 -22.71 25.45 13.71
C LEU A 568 -21.47 25.33 14.61
N ARG A 569 -21.09 26.42 15.31
CA ARG A 569 -19.99 26.43 16.29
C ARG A 569 -20.24 25.47 17.45
N LEU A 570 -21.45 25.46 18.00
CA LEU A 570 -21.83 24.52 19.05
C LEU A 570 -21.75 23.06 18.58
N ARG A 571 -22.16 22.81 17.33
CA ARG A 571 -22.04 21.47 16.73
C ARG A 571 -20.57 21.12 16.53
N ALA A 572 -19.73 22.02 15.99
CA ALA A 572 -18.32 21.83 15.81
C ALA A 572 -17.61 21.54 17.15
N HIS A 573 -17.93 22.27 18.20
CA HIS A 573 -17.40 22.02 19.55
C HIS A 573 -17.73 20.61 20.08
N ARG A 574 -18.91 20.10 19.80
CA ARG A 574 -19.26 18.69 20.18
C ARG A 574 -18.52 17.66 19.37
N LEU A 575 -18.31 17.92 18.07
CA LEU A 575 -17.57 17.04 17.15
C LEU A 575 -16.08 17.05 17.47
N MET A 576 -15.51 18.21 17.71
CA MET A 576 -14.09 18.51 17.80
C MET A 576 -13.74 19.29 19.07
N PRO A 577 -13.95 18.73 20.28
CA PRO A 577 -13.74 19.45 21.53
C PRO A 577 -12.26 19.78 21.81
N TRP A 578 -11.34 19.20 21.05
CA TRP A 578 -9.90 19.47 21.12
C TRP A 578 -9.48 20.72 20.36
N ASP A 579 -10.35 21.28 19.48
CA ASP A 579 -10.05 22.48 18.72
C ASP A 579 -10.63 23.72 19.42
N GLU A 580 -9.73 24.54 19.94
CA GLU A 580 -10.06 25.73 20.72
C GLU A 580 -10.87 26.78 19.92
N ARG A 581 -10.78 26.78 18.58
CA ARG A 581 -11.52 27.68 17.67
C ARG A 581 -13.06 27.53 17.83
N PHE A 582 -13.51 26.39 18.31
CA PHE A 582 -14.93 26.07 18.45
C PHE A 582 -15.45 26.27 19.88
N ASN A 583 -14.64 26.74 20.81
CA ASN A 583 -15.09 26.96 22.19
C ASN A 583 -16.25 27.97 22.24
N PRO A 584 -17.34 27.67 22.99
CA PRO A 584 -18.54 28.52 23.01
C PRO A 584 -18.40 29.82 23.80
N GLY A 585 -17.26 30.13 24.36
CA GLY A 585 -17.04 31.24 25.28
C GLY A 585 -16.36 32.48 24.69
N GLU A 586 -16.05 32.49 23.41
CA GLU A 586 -15.51 33.62 22.66
C GLU A 586 -16.46 33.93 21.48
#